data_004010fcd3cd3172bdd27ea885fc0caf
#
_entry.id   004010fcd3cd3172bdd27ea885fc0caf
#
_cell.length_a   1.000
_cell.length_b   1.000
_cell.length_c   1.000
_cell.angle_alpha   90.00
_cell.angle_beta   90.00
_cell.angle_gamma   90.00
#
_symmetry.space_group_name_H-M   'P 1'
#
loop_
_entity.id
_entity.type
_entity.pdbx_description
1 polymer ?
#
loop_
_entity_poly.entity_id
_entity_poly.type
_entity_poly.pdbx_seq_one_letter_code
_entity_poly.pdbx_strand_id
1 'polypeptide(L)'
;LTSWKCAQLLSQEDRIKKIFFLVDRNDLDTKTIDDFNSYEADCVDMTERTDKLVEQVQDRNKKLIITTIQKMTNAIKKPKYQKIMEQYSDEKVIFIFDECHRSQFGKMHGKIKKFFTRGQYFGFTGTPRFKENKSQDSRTTADVFGDCLHQYLIKEAIFDKNVLGFNVEYISTYKGQYDETDETMVEDIDRKEVLESDDRVALVANHIISHHTGKTRIKGNKYTAIFATSGIPML
;
A
#
# COMPACT_ATOMS: atom_id res chain seq x y z
N LEU A 1 7.28 -0.02 9.90
CA LEU A 1 7.74 -0.17 11.28
C LEU A 1 6.60 -0.61 12.23
N THR A 2 5.43 0.03 12.21
CA THR A 2 4.30 -0.33 13.09
C THR A 2 3.79 -1.75 12.84
N SER A 3 3.64 -2.16 11.57
CA SER A 3 3.24 -3.52 11.18
C SER A 3 4.24 -4.57 11.69
N TRP A 4 5.53 -4.29 11.57
CA TRP A 4 6.59 -5.13 12.10
C TRP A 4 6.53 -5.27 13.63
N LYS A 5 6.41 -4.15 14.35
CA LYS A 5 6.32 -4.18 15.82
C LYS A 5 5.09 -4.95 16.31
N CYS A 6 3.98 -4.83 15.60
CA CYS A 6 2.78 -5.64 15.85
C CYS A 6 3.09 -7.15 15.69
N ALA A 7 3.75 -7.55 14.59
CA ALA A 7 4.17 -8.93 14.37
C ALA A 7 5.07 -9.45 15.49
N GLN A 8 6.07 -8.66 15.88
CA GLN A 8 7.01 -9.00 16.95
C GLN A 8 6.32 -9.21 18.31
N LEU A 9 5.41 -8.31 18.69
CA LEU A 9 4.66 -8.45 19.94
C LEU A 9 3.74 -9.68 19.92
N LEU A 10 3.05 -9.92 18.82
CA LEU A 10 2.18 -11.09 18.67
C LEU A 10 2.97 -12.41 18.68
N SER A 11 4.25 -12.41 18.25
CA SER A 11 5.07 -13.61 18.26
C SER A 11 5.39 -14.11 19.68
N GLN A 12 5.27 -13.25 20.68
CA GLN A 12 5.48 -13.60 22.09
C GLN A 12 4.27 -14.33 22.71
N GLU A 13 3.11 -14.31 22.05
CA GLU A 13 1.88 -14.93 22.55
C GLU A 13 1.84 -16.44 22.29
N ASP A 14 1.87 -17.27 23.31
CA ASP A 14 1.94 -18.74 23.22
C ASP A 14 0.76 -19.38 22.49
N ARG A 15 -0.43 -18.75 22.55
CA ARG A 15 -1.64 -19.22 21.89
C ARG A 15 -1.59 -19.09 20.36
N ILE A 16 -0.68 -18.27 19.83
CA ILE A 16 -0.50 -18.07 18.39
C ILE A 16 0.53 -19.07 17.87
N LYS A 17 0.15 -19.86 16.88
CA LYS A 17 1.01 -20.92 16.33
C LYS A 17 1.97 -20.40 15.27
N LYS A 18 1.47 -19.54 14.39
CA LYS A 18 2.27 -18.91 13.33
C LYS A 18 1.77 -17.49 13.07
N ILE A 19 2.69 -16.64 12.65
CA ILE A 19 2.43 -15.28 12.14
C ILE A 19 3.01 -15.19 10.75
N PHE A 20 2.15 -14.88 9.79
CA PHE A 20 2.54 -14.67 8.40
C PHE A 20 2.49 -13.18 8.09
N PHE A 21 3.66 -12.59 7.90
CA PHE A 21 3.77 -11.22 7.41
C PHE A 21 3.82 -11.25 5.89
N LEU A 22 2.75 -10.77 5.26
CA LEU A 22 2.54 -10.87 3.83
C LEU A 22 2.79 -9.54 3.15
N VAL A 23 3.74 -9.52 2.24
CA VAL A 23 4.09 -8.38 1.41
C VAL A 23 3.77 -8.65 -0.06
N ASP A 24 3.68 -7.59 -0.86
CA ASP A 24 3.64 -7.76 -2.31
C ASP A 24 5.04 -8.14 -2.82
N ARG A 25 5.08 -8.89 -3.92
CA ARG A 25 6.33 -9.32 -4.55
C ARG A 25 7.23 -8.12 -4.92
N ASN A 26 6.63 -7.03 -5.37
CA ASN A 26 7.35 -5.84 -5.78
C ASN A 26 7.95 -5.04 -4.61
N ASP A 27 7.48 -5.29 -3.39
CA ASP A 27 7.95 -4.59 -2.18
C ASP A 27 9.07 -5.36 -1.45
N LEU A 28 9.35 -6.60 -1.86
CA LEU A 28 10.51 -7.37 -1.39
C LEU A 28 11.76 -7.02 -2.21
N ASP A 29 12.15 -5.75 -2.19
CA ASP A 29 13.45 -5.34 -2.67
C ASP A 29 14.55 -5.63 -1.63
N THR A 30 15.80 -5.54 -2.06
CA THR A 30 16.96 -5.80 -1.21
C THR A 30 16.94 -4.95 0.06
N LYS A 31 16.54 -3.69 -0.04
CA LYS A 31 16.49 -2.75 1.09
C LYS A 31 15.45 -3.17 2.13
N THR A 32 14.26 -3.54 1.68
CA THR A 32 13.19 -4.04 2.57
C THR A 32 13.62 -5.31 3.30
N ILE A 33 14.32 -6.19 2.61
CA ILE A 33 14.87 -7.43 3.18
C ILE A 33 15.93 -7.10 4.23
N ASP A 34 16.85 -6.20 3.95
CA ASP A 34 17.90 -5.77 4.87
C ASP A 34 17.29 -5.09 6.11
N ASP A 35 16.29 -4.25 5.93
CA ASP A 35 15.55 -3.61 7.02
C ASP A 35 14.90 -4.67 7.93
N PHE A 36 14.23 -5.67 7.39
CA PHE A 36 13.63 -6.75 8.18
C PHE A 36 14.68 -7.61 8.89
N ASN A 37 15.75 -8.00 8.19
CA ASN A 37 16.83 -8.79 8.78
C ASN A 37 17.60 -8.02 9.87
N SER A 38 17.59 -6.68 9.83
CA SER A 38 18.17 -5.86 10.92
C SER A 38 17.37 -5.96 12.22
N TYR A 39 16.07 -6.28 12.14
CA TYR A 39 15.22 -6.47 13.31
C TYR A 39 15.24 -7.92 13.83
N GLU A 40 15.32 -8.90 12.94
CA GLU A 40 15.41 -10.32 13.28
C GLU A 40 16.15 -11.08 12.15
N ALA A 41 17.31 -11.63 12.47
CA ALA A 41 18.16 -12.30 11.50
C ALA A 41 17.44 -13.48 10.81
N ASP A 42 17.61 -13.62 9.52
CA ASP A 42 17.03 -14.70 8.68
C ASP A 42 15.49 -14.83 8.76
N CYS A 43 14.79 -13.75 9.16
CA CYS A 43 13.33 -13.77 9.23
C CYS A 43 12.66 -13.72 7.84
N VAL A 44 13.35 -13.20 6.84
CA VAL A 44 12.84 -13.06 5.47
C VAL A 44 13.31 -14.22 4.61
N ASP A 45 12.37 -14.88 3.95
CA ASP A 45 12.69 -15.83 2.88
C ASP A 45 12.93 -15.09 1.55
N MET A 46 14.21 -14.95 1.19
CA MET A 46 14.68 -14.29 -0.02
C MET A 46 14.45 -15.12 -1.31
N THR A 47 14.10 -16.40 -1.19
CA THR A 47 13.96 -17.26 -2.37
C THR A 47 12.59 -17.08 -3.03
N GLU A 48 12.55 -17.12 -4.35
CA GLU A 48 11.29 -17.17 -5.11
C GLU A 48 10.56 -18.52 -4.96
N ARG A 49 11.10 -19.47 -4.23
CA ARG A 49 10.62 -20.85 -4.13
C ARG A 49 9.64 -21.02 -2.97
N THR A 50 8.47 -21.57 -3.30
CA THR A 50 7.46 -21.95 -2.29
C THR A 50 7.95 -23.04 -1.33
N ASP A 51 8.93 -23.86 -1.74
CA ASP A 51 9.51 -24.92 -0.89
C ASP A 51 10.09 -24.34 0.41
N LYS A 52 10.81 -23.22 0.33
CA LYS A 52 11.42 -22.57 1.49
C LYS A 52 10.39 -22.03 2.48
N LEU A 53 9.29 -21.46 1.98
CA LEU A 53 8.17 -21.07 2.85
C LEU A 53 7.65 -22.29 3.62
N VAL A 54 7.46 -23.41 2.95
CA VAL A 54 6.92 -24.62 3.58
C VAL A 54 7.90 -25.22 4.59
N GLU A 55 9.21 -25.20 4.32
CA GLU A 55 10.25 -25.57 5.30
C GLU A 55 10.15 -24.70 6.58
N GLN A 56 10.01 -23.38 6.43
CA GLN A 56 9.83 -22.49 7.56
C GLN A 56 8.51 -22.72 8.32
N VAL A 57 7.44 -23.09 7.62
CA VAL A 57 6.17 -23.45 8.27
C VAL A 57 6.30 -24.72 9.11
N GLN A 58 7.09 -25.70 8.65
CA GLN A 58 7.37 -26.93 9.41
C GLN A 58 8.22 -26.72 10.64
N ASP A 59 9.10 -25.73 10.63
CA ASP A 59 9.94 -25.39 11.79
C ASP A 59 9.07 -24.81 12.91
N ARG A 60 8.89 -25.60 13.98
CA ARG A 60 8.08 -25.18 15.15
C ARG A 60 8.67 -23.99 15.91
N ASN A 61 9.97 -23.79 15.83
CA ASN A 61 10.65 -22.68 16.52
C ASN A 61 10.47 -21.36 15.76
N LYS A 62 10.22 -21.42 14.44
CA LYS A 62 10.03 -20.24 13.61
C LYS A 62 8.56 -19.82 13.61
N LYS A 63 8.21 -18.91 14.50
CA LYS A 63 6.83 -18.43 14.68
C LYS A 63 6.45 -17.33 13.71
N LEU A 64 7.36 -16.38 13.47
CA LEU A 64 7.18 -15.29 12.50
C LEU A 64 7.81 -15.65 11.16
N ILE A 65 7.03 -15.55 10.09
CA ILE A 65 7.44 -15.87 8.72
C ILE A 65 7.04 -14.72 7.81
N ILE A 66 8.01 -14.15 7.12
CA ILE A 66 7.78 -13.10 6.13
C ILE A 66 7.80 -13.73 4.75
N THR A 67 6.76 -13.51 3.98
CA THR A 67 6.63 -14.10 2.64
C THR A 67 5.71 -13.26 1.75
N THR A 68 5.64 -13.62 0.48
CA THR A 68 4.70 -12.96 -0.43
C THR A 68 3.33 -13.66 -0.42
N ILE A 69 2.27 -12.88 -0.69
CA ILE A 69 0.92 -13.43 -0.81
C ILE A 69 0.83 -14.49 -1.92
N GLN A 70 1.64 -14.37 -2.98
CA GLN A 70 1.70 -15.32 -4.07
C GLN A 70 2.26 -16.67 -3.60
N LYS A 71 3.37 -16.67 -2.84
CA LYS A 71 3.95 -17.90 -2.28
C LYS A 71 2.99 -18.57 -1.31
N MET A 72 2.35 -17.81 -0.42
CA MET A 72 1.33 -18.32 0.50
C MET A 72 0.17 -18.98 -0.28
N THR A 73 -0.36 -18.31 -1.29
CA THR A 73 -1.42 -18.85 -2.15
C THR A 73 -0.98 -20.13 -2.87
N ASN A 74 0.28 -20.22 -3.31
CA ASN A 74 0.82 -21.41 -3.93
C ASN A 74 1.02 -22.55 -2.92
N ALA A 75 1.45 -22.25 -1.70
CA ALA A 75 1.62 -23.25 -0.65
C ALA A 75 0.30 -23.96 -0.30
N ILE A 76 -0.81 -23.20 -0.18
CA ILE A 76 -2.11 -23.79 0.14
C ILE A 76 -2.79 -24.51 -1.05
N LYS A 77 -2.36 -24.24 -2.30
CA LYS A 77 -2.98 -24.84 -3.48
C LYS A 77 -2.30 -26.11 -3.98
N LYS A 78 -0.96 -26.19 -3.84
CA LYS A 78 -0.20 -27.30 -4.43
C LYS A 78 -0.33 -28.56 -3.57
N PRO A 79 -0.78 -29.70 -4.14
CA PRO A 79 -1.02 -30.94 -3.40
C PRO A 79 0.19 -31.42 -2.58
N LYS A 80 1.41 -31.20 -3.10
CA LYS A 80 2.65 -31.61 -2.40
C LYS A 80 2.88 -30.91 -1.07
N TYR A 81 2.28 -29.73 -0.83
CA TYR A 81 2.41 -28.97 0.41
C TYR A 81 1.18 -29.06 1.31
N GLN A 82 0.10 -29.61 0.78
CA GLN A 82 -1.21 -29.57 1.43
C GLN A 82 -1.19 -30.16 2.83
N LYS A 83 -0.62 -31.35 3.00
CA LYS A 83 -0.53 -32.00 4.33
C LYS A 83 0.17 -31.17 5.40
N ILE A 84 1.14 -30.34 5.00
CA ILE A 84 1.89 -29.49 5.91
C ILE A 84 1.03 -28.27 6.28
N MET A 85 0.45 -27.63 5.27
CA MET A 85 -0.36 -26.44 5.46
C MET A 85 -1.66 -26.74 6.23
N GLU A 86 -2.28 -27.90 6.00
CA GLU A 86 -3.49 -28.35 6.69
C GLU A 86 -3.31 -28.49 8.20
N GLN A 87 -2.10 -28.77 8.70
CA GLN A 87 -1.81 -28.79 10.14
C GLN A 87 -2.10 -27.46 10.83
N TYR A 88 -2.08 -26.36 10.08
CA TYR A 88 -2.33 -25.01 10.59
C TYR A 88 -3.70 -24.46 10.16
N SER A 89 -4.48 -25.17 9.38
CA SER A 89 -5.75 -24.68 8.79
C SER A 89 -6.80 -24.33 9.85
N ASP A 90 -6.81 -25.04 10.98
CA ASP A 90 -7.71 -24.81 12.13
C ASP A 90 -6.98 -24.35 13.39
N GLU A 91 -5.73 -23.94 13.24
CA GLU A 91 -4.95 -23.35 14.33
C GLU A 91 -5.09 -21.85 14.40
N LYS A 92 -4.79 -21.26 15.56
CA LYS A 92 -4.76 -19.81 15.71
C LYS A 92 -3.51 -19.26 15.02
N VAL A 93 -3.69 -18.75 13.81
CA VAL A 93 -2.65 -18.10 13.01
C VAL A 93 -3.00 -16.64 12.73
N ILE A 94 -1.98 -15.81 12.62
CA ILE A 94 -2.14 -14.39 12.33
C ILE A 94 -1.58 -14.08 10.94
N PHE A 95 -2.30 -13.27 10.21
CA PHE A 95 -1.88 -12.73 8.91
C PHE A 95 -1.80 -11.22 9.00
N ILE A 96 -0.63 -10.67 8.73
CA ILE A 96 -0.38 -9.24 8.62
C ILE A 96 -0.10 -8.92 7.16
N PHE A 97 -0.92 -8.05 6.59
CA PHE A 97 -0.80 -7.60 5.20
C PHE A 97 -0.26 -6.19 5.19
N ASP A 98 0.93 -6.00 4.67
CA ASP A 98 1.47 -4.68 4.40
C ASP A 98 1.01 -4.19 3.02
N GLU A 99 0.85 -2.88 2.84
CA GLU A 99 0.29 -2.25 1.65
C GLU A 99 -1.01 -2.91 1.14
N CYS A 100 -1.91 -3.21 2.06
CA CYS A 100 -3.09 -4.05 1.83
C CYS A 100 -4.14 -3.45 0.87
N HIS A 101 -3.94 -2.21 0.40
CA HIS A 101 -4.78 -1.55 -0.61
C HIS A 101 -4.59 -2.09 -2.03
N ARG A 102 -3.54 -2.85 -2.31
CA ARG A 102 -3.24 -3.35 -3.65
C ARG A 102 -4.28 -4.35 -4.13
N SER A 103 -4.68 -4.25 -5.38
CA SER A 103 -5.78 -5.02 -5.99
C SER A 103 -5.60 -6.54 -5.94
N GLN A 104 -4.36 -7.02 -5.97
CA GLN A 104 -4.05 -8.44 -5.93
C GLN A 104 -4.41 -9.10 -4.58
N PHE A 105 -4.41 -8.33 -3.50
CA PHE A 105 -4.73 -8.84 -2.17
C PHE A 105 -6.18 -9.35 -2.06
N GLY A 106 -7.13 -8.74 -2.72
CA GLY A 106 -8.55 -9.09 -2.58
C GLY A 106 -8.88 -10.54 -2.93
N LYS A 107 -8.48 -11.03 -4.08
CA LYS A 107 -8.76 -12.41 -4.53
C LYS A 107 -7.92 -13.45 -3.78
N MET A 108 -6.65 -13.16 -3.53
CA MET A 108 -5.73 -14.06 -2.84
C MET A 108 -6.06 -14.14 -1.35
N HIS A 109 -6.39 -13.02 -0.72
CA HIS A 109 -6.88 -12.96 0.66
C HIS A 109 -8.09 -13.87 0.88
N GLY A 110 -9.10 -13.83 -0.02
CA GLY A 110 -10.26 -14.71 0.07
C GLY A 110 -9.91 -16.21 0.07
N LYS A 111 -8.86 -16.63 -0.67
CA LYS A 111 -8.40 -18.02 -0.67
C LYS A 111 -7.71 -18.38 0.63
N ILE A 112 -6.87 -17.51 1.16
CA ILE A 112 -6.18 -17.69 2.44
C ILE A 112 -7.22 -17.78 3.57
N LYS A 113 -8.20 -16.87 3.58
CA LYS A 113 -9.28 -16.84 4.59
C LYS A 113 -10.14 -18.11 4.58
N LYS A 114 -10.40 -18.67 3.40
CA LYS A 114 -11.12 -19.96 3.29
C LYS A 114 -10.32 -21.14 3.80
N PHE A 115 -9.01 -21.10 3.65
CA PHE A 115 -8.14 -22.21 4.06
C PHE A 115 -7.87 -22.18 5.57
N PHE A 116 -7.59 -21.02 6.15
CA PHE A 116 -7.28 -20.86 7.58
C PHE A 116 -8.54 -20.40 8.34
N THR A 117 -9.32 -21.34 8.84
CA THR A 117 -10.66 -21.09 9.43
C THR A 117 -10.60 -20.29 10.72
N ARG A 118 -9.49 -20.38 11.50
CA ARG A 118 -9.25 -19.61 12.72
C ARG A 118 -8.18 -18.53 12.56
N GLY A 119 -7.89 -18.17 11.31
CA GLY A 119 -6.96 -17.09 10.98
C GLY A 119 -7.50 -15.72 11.39
N GLN A 120 -6.65 -14.85 11.92
CA GLN A 120 -6.92 -13.44 12.16
C GLN A 120 -6.13 -12.61 11.16
N TYR A 121 -6.73 -11.53 10.65
CA TYR A 121 -6.25 -10.80 9.48
C TYR A 121 -6.16 -9.32 9.79
N PHE A 122 -4.94 -8.76 9.71
CA PHE A 122 -4.65 -7.35 9.94
C PHE A 122 -4.11 -6.72 8.66
N GLY A 123 -4.69 -5.61 8.21
CA GLY A 123 -4.23 -4.85 7.07
C GLY A 123 -3.58 -3.54 7.48
N PHE A 124 -2.39 -3.25 6.96
CA PHE A 124 -1.70 -1.96 7.10
C PHE A 124 -1.61 -1.29 5.75
N THR A 125 -1.90 0.00 5.67
CA THR A 125 -1.82 0.76 4.43
C THR A 125 -1.78 2.27 4.70
N GLY A 126 -1.00 2.98 3.90
CA GLY A 126 -1.04 4.45 3.87
C GLY A 126 -2.19 5.01 3.01
N THR A 127 -2.83 4.18 2.17
CA THR A 127 -3.85 4.60 1.20
C THR A 127 -5.07 3.67 1.24
N PRO A 128 -5.89 3.72 2.31
CA PRO A 128 -7.07 2.87 2.41
C PRO A 128 -8.09 3.13 1.30
N ARG A 129 -8.85 2.10 0.95
CA ARG A 129 -9.95 2.17 -0.02
C ARG A 129 -11.25 2.47 0.70
N PHE A 130 -11.88 3.58 0.35
CA PHE A 130 -13.20 4.01 0.83
C PHE A 130 -14.25 3.80 -0.25
N LYS A 131 -15.48 4.26 0.01
CA LYS A 131 -16.60 4.16 -0.94
C LYS A 131 -16.34 4.94 -2.23
N GLU A 132 -15.63 6.06 -2.12
CA GLU A 132 -15.31 6.99 -3.20
C GLU A 132 -14.18 6.49 -4.11
N ASN A 133 -13.28 5.64 -3.57
CA ASN A 133 -12.10 5.15 -4.30
C ASN A 133 -11.97 3.61 -4.21
N LYS A 134 -13.09 2.89 -4.36
CA LYS A 134 -13.13 1.43 -4.31
C LYS A 134 -12.11 0.78 -5.25
N SER A 135 -11.68 -0.42 -4.89
CA SER A 135 -10.85 -1.26 -5.76
C SER A 135 -11.63 -1.72 -7.01
N GLN A 136 -10.92 -2.29 -7.99
CA GLN A 136 -11.54 -2.82 -9.21
C GLN A 136 -12.63 -3.89 -8.94
N ASP A 137 -12.57 -4.58 -7.80
CA ASP A 137 -13.57 -5.54 -7.36
C ASP A 137 -14.67 -4.91 -6.47
N SER A 138 -14.78 -3.58 -6.49
CA SER A 138 -15.78 -2.76 -5.80
C SER A 138 -15.76 -2.85 -4.26
N ARG A 139 -14.70 -3.41 -3.66
CA ARG A 139 -14.56 -3.53 -2.21
C ARG A 139 -13.74 -2.37 -1.62
N THR A 140 -14.10 -2.01 -0.40
CA THR A 140 -13.32 -1.10 0.45
C THR A 140 -12.33 -1.88 1.31
N THR A 141 -11.41 -1.17 1.98
CA THR A 141 -10.50 -1.80 2.95
C THR A 141 -11.28 -2.40 4.12
N ALA A 142 -12.35 -1.73 4.56
CA ALA A 142 -13.22 -2.23 5.63
C ALA A 142 -13.97 -3.52 5.25
N ASP A 143 -14.39 -3.68 4.00
CA ASP A 143 -15.04 -4.92 3.52
C ASP A 143 -14.10 -6.13 3.61
N VAL A 144 -12.80 -5.92 3.58
CA VAL A 144 -11.80 -6.98 3.59
C VAL A 144 -11.26 -7.26 5.00
N PHE A 145 -10.96 -6.22 5.78
CA PHE A 145 -10.26 -6.32 7.06
C PHE A 145 -11.12 -5.96 8.27
N GLY A 146 -12.32 -5.39 8.08
CA GLY A 146 -13.17 -4.89 9.14
C GLY A 146 -12.87 -3.44 9.51
N ASP A 147 -13.18 -3.07 10.75
CA ASP A 147 -13.06 -1.70 11.23
C ASP A 147 -11.60 -1.21 11.30
N CYS A 148 -11.41 0.09 11.09
CA CYS A 148 -10.13 0.73 11.27
C CYS A 148 -9.78 0.79 12.77
N LEU A 149 -8.75 0.05 13.17
CA LEU A 149 -8.31 -0.03 14.56
C LEU A 149 -7.46 1.17 15.00
N HIS A 150 -6.71 1.75 14.06
CA HIS A 150 -5.82 2.88 14.31
C HIS A 150 -5.56 3.64 13.02
N GLN A 151 -5.43 4.96 13.13
CA GLN A 151 -4.98 5.83 12.04
C GLN A 151 -3.98 6.87 12.57
N TYR A 152 -3.02 7.23 11.74
CA TYR A 152 -2.07 8.31 11.97
C TYR A 152 -1.96 9.12 10.70
N LEU A 153 -2.66 10.25 10.65
CA LEU A 153 -2.82 11.06 9.45
C LEU A 153 -1.70 12.11 9.35
N ILE A 154 -1.59 12.72 8.18
CA ILE A 154 -0.59 13.76 7.92
C ILE A 154 -0.69 14.95 8.90
N LYS A 155 -1.90 15.29 9.35
CA LYS A 155 -2.12 16.37 10.33
C LYS A 155 -1.50 16.03 11.69
N GLU A 156 -1.64 14.79 12.16
CA GLU A 156 -1.01 14.33 13.40
C GLU A 156 0.52 14.30 13.23
N ALA A 157 1.02 13.82 12.09
CA ALA A 157 2.45 13.76 11.81
C ALA A 157 3.10 15.16 11.74
N ILE A 158 2.39 16.16 11.22
CA ILE A 158 2.84 17.57 11.23
C ILE A 158 2.82 18.12 12.65
N PHE A 159 1.76 17.85 13.41
CA PHE A 159 1.65 18.28 14.80
C PHE A 159 2.79 17.72 15.66
N ASP A 160 3.09 16.44 15.51
CA ASP A 160 4.19 15.75 16.19
C ASP A 160 5.59 16.13 15.65
N LYS A 161 5.67 16.98 14.62
CA LYS A 161 6.91 17.39 13.95
C LYS A 161 7.69 16.26 13.27
N ASN A 162 7.02 15.15 12.97
CA ASN A 162 7.58 14.03 12.22
C ASN A 162 7.59 14.31 10.70
N VAL A 163 6.72 15.22 10.24
CA VAL A 163 6.62 15.67 8.86
C VAL A 163 6.56 17.20 8.82
N LEU A 164 7.19 17.77 7.81
CA LEU A 164 7.11 19.22 7.57
C LEU A 164 5.70 19.63 7.15
N GLY A 165 5.27 20.81 7.57
CA GLY A 165 4.06 21.44 7.05
C GLY A 165 4.19 21.75 5.56
N PHE A 166 3.06 21.89 4.87
CA PHE A 166 3.00 22.23 3.45
C PHE A 166 1.91 23.28 3.19
N ASN A 167 2.10 24.01 2.12
CA ASN A 167 1.08 24.90 1.58
C ASN A 167 0.53 24.33 0.28
N VAL A 168 -0.77 24.50 0.07
CA VAL A 168 -1.44 24.20 -1.19
C VAL A 168 -1.72 25.52 -1.91
N GLU A 169 -1.27 25.62 -3.15
CA GLU A 169 -1.52 26.77 -4.02
C GLU A 169 -2.29 26.26 -5.24
N TYR A 170 -3.49 26.79 -5.42
CA TYR A 170 -4.30 26.49 -6.59
C TYR A 170 -4.08 27.55 -7.66
N ILE A 171 -3.71 27.11 -8.86
CA ILE A 171 -3.44 28.00 -9.99
C ILE A 171 -4.50 27.70 -11.05
N SER A 172 -5.38 28.68 -11.28
CA SER A 172 -6.37 28.58 -12.34
C SER A 172 -5.72 28.91 -13.69
N THR A 173 -5.94 28.05 -14.67
CA THR A 173 -5.61 28.30 -16.08
C THR A 173 -6.80 28.84 -16.86
N TYR A 174 -7.93 29.04 -16.19
CA TYR A 174 -9.17 29.56 -16.78
C TYR A 174 -9.38 31.03 -16.37
N LYS A 175 -9.70 31.91 -17.32
CA LYS A 175 -9.93 33.35 -17.10
C LYS A 175 -11.42 33.73 -17.08
N GLY A 176 -12.32 32.80 -16.78
CA GLY A 176 -13.75 33.07 -16.63
C GLY A 176 -14.10 33.50 -15.20
N GLN A 177 -15.19 34.26 -15.02
CA GLN A 177 -15.78 34.46 -13.69
C GLN A 177 -16.35 33.11 -13.24
N TYR A 178 -15.72 32.52 -12.23
CA TYR A 178 -16.26 31.35 -11.51
C TYR A 178 -17.14 31.88 -10.39
N ASP A 179 -18.42 31.58 -10.43
CA ASP A 179 -19.26 31.62 -9.25
C ASP A 179 -19.10 30.27 -8.54
N GLU A 180 -18.54 30.24 -7.35
CA GLU A 180 -18.23 29.00 -6.59
C GLU A 180 -19.47 28.16 -6.25
N THR A 181 -20.65 28.65 -6.60
CA THR A 181 -21.94 27.98 -6.34
C THR A 181 -22.51 27.20 -7.51
N ASP A 182 -21.90 27.30 -8.68
CA ASP A 182 -22.46 26.66 -9.89
C ASP A 182 -21.60 25.45 -10.33
N GLU A 183 -21.93 24.27 -9.80
CA GLU A 183 -21.59 22.97 -10.39
C GLU A 183 -22.37 22.69 -11.68
N THR A 184 -22.88 23.70 -12.35
CA THR A 184 -23.56 23.53 -13.62
C THR A 184 -22.56 23.04 -14.66
N MET A 185 -22.69 21.75 -14.97
CA MET A 185 -22.11 21.19 -16.21
C MET A 185 -22.66 22.03 -17.35
N VAL A 186 -21.81 22.83 -17.97
CA VAL A 186 -22.17 23.49 -19.22
C VAL A 186 -22.36 22.36 -20.22
N GLU A 187 -23.62 22.12 -20.64
CA GLU A 187 -23.95 21.21 -21.72
C GLU A 187 -23.08 21.59 -22.92
N ASP A 188 -22.44 20.60 -23.57
CA ASP A 188 -21.61 20.70 -24.76
C ASP A 188 -20.11 21.07 -24.55
N ILE A 189 -19.56 21.15 -23.36
CA ILE A 189 -18.10 21.24 -23.21
C ILE A 189 -17.53 19.90 -22.73
N ASP A 190 -16.78 19.23 -23.60
CA ASP A 190 -15.99 18.06 -23.17
C ASP A 190 -14.87 18.52 -22.23
N ARG A 191 -15.08 18.31 -20.94
CA ARG A 191 -14.14 18.65 -19.87
C ARG A 191 -12.74 18.06 -20.14
N LYS A 192 -12.69 16.91 -20.79
CA LYS A 192 -11.43 16.25 -21.13
C LYS A 192 -10.71 17.02 -22.23
N GLU A 193 -11.40 17.42 -23.27
CA GLU A 193 -10.84 18.20 -24.37
C GLU A 193 -10.26 19.53 -23.88
N VAL A 194 -10.98 20.25 -23.00
CA VAL A 194 -10.47 21.49 -22.40
C VAL A 194 -9.24 21.25 -21.52
N LEU A 195 -9.25 20.17 -20.73
CA LEU A 195 -8.12 19.86 -19.83
C LEU A 195 -6.87 19.39 -20.59
N GLU A 196 -7.04 18.76 -21.75
CA GLU A 196 -5.97 18.23 -22.59
C GLU A 196 -5.61 19.16 -23.76
N SER A 197 -6.21 20.36 -23.85
CA SER A 197 -5.92 21.31 -24.93
C SER A 197 -4.46 21.80 -24.90
N ASP A 198 -3.85 21.93 -26.07
CA ASP A 198 -2.47 22.39 -26.23
C ASP A 198 -2.23 23.76 -25.58
N ASP A 199 -3.17 24.68 -25.70
CA ASP A 199 -3.09 26.01 -25.11
C ASP A 199 -3.01 25.93 -23.58
N ARG A 200 -3.80 25.09 -22.96
CA ARG A 200 -3.77 24.88 -21.51
C ARG A 200 -2.47 24.23 -21.08
N VAL A 201 -2.03 23.21 -21.80
CA VAL A 201 -0.75 22.51 -21.52
C VAL A 201 0.41 23.53 -21.61
N ALA A 202 0.44 24.38 -22.64
CA ALA A 202 1.44 25.43 -22.79
C ALA A 202 1.41 26.45 -21.62
N LEU A 203 0.22 26.85 -21.16
CA LEU A 203 0.08 27.74 -20.00
C LEU A 203 0.63 27.12 -18.74
N VAL A 204 0.32 25.85 -18.47
CA VAL A 204 0.82 25.10 -17.31
C VAL A 204 2.35 24.98 -17.39
N ALA A 205 2.90 24.58 -18.52
CA ALA A 205 4.33 24.43 -18.73
C ALA A 205 5.09 25.76 -18.52
N ASN A 206 4.58 26.85 -19.10
CA ASN A 206 5.16 28.20 -18.94
C ASN A 206 5.10 28.65 -17.49
N HIS A 207 4.02 28.38 -16.76
CA HIS A 207 3.94 28.69 -15.33
C HIS A 207 4.97 27.92 -14.53
N ILE A 208 5.11 26.62 -14.77
CA ILE A 208 6.11 25.77 -14.09
C ILE A 208 7.51 26.30 -14.37
N ILE A 209 7.89 26.52 -15.62
CA ILE A 209 9.23 26.99 -16.01
C ILE A 209 9.57 28.34 -15.35
N SER A 210 8.64 29.29 -15.37
CA SER A 210 8.87 30.63 -14.82
C SER A 210 8.98 30.67 -13.31
N HIS A 211 8.30 29.76 -12.60
CA HIS A 211 8.28 29.74 -11.13
C HIS A 211 9.19 28.68 -10.49
N HIS A 212 9.64 27.69 -11.29
CA HIS A 212 10.40 26.55 -10.79
C HIS A 212 11.67 26.99 -10.01
N THR A 213 12.47 27.87 -10.56
CA THR A 213 13.71 28.34 -9.92
C THR A 213 13.45 29.05 -8.58
N GLY A 214 12.37 29.84 -8.51
CA GLY A 214 12.00 30.54 -7.29
C GLY A 214 11.48 29.59 -6.20
N LYS A 215 10.62 28.66 -6.58
CA LYS A 215 10.00 27.70 -5.65
C LYS A 215 10.98 26.60 -5.19
N THR A 216 11.83 26.11 -6.06
CA THR A 216 12.79 25.03 -5.73
C THR A 216 14.12 25.55 -5.17
N ARG A 217 14.37 26.88 -5.24
CA ARG A 217 15.66 27.50 -4.84
C ARG A 217 16.87 26.81 -5.45
N ILE A 218 16.76 26.40 -6.71
CA ILE A 218 17.75 25.60 -7.44
C ILE A 218 19.17 26.20 -7.44
N LYS A 219 19.31 27.54 -7.31
CA LYS A 219 20.64 28.19 -7.19
C LYS A 219 21.47 27.71 -5.98
N GLY A 220 21.03 26.72 -5.24
CA GLY A 220 21.75 26.10 -4.14
C GLY A 220 21.56 24.59 -4.05
N ASN A 221 21.02 23.91 -5.06
CA ASN A 221 20.72 22.46 -5.06
C ASN A 221 19.97 21.98 -3.80
N LYS A 222 19.11 22.85 -3.22
CA LYS A 222 18.51 22.56 -1.90
C LYS A 222 17.25 21.73 -1.97
N TYR A 223 16.45 21.84 -3.03
CA TYR A 223 15.15 21.17 -3.11
C TYR A 223 14.93 20.57 -4.49
N THR A 224 14.26 19.43 -4.50
CA THR A 224 13.79 18.75 -5.71
C THR A 224 12.31 19.04 -5.93
N ALA A 225 11.84 18.87 -7.16
CA ALA A 225 10.43 18.98 -7.51
C ALA A 225 9.96 17.66 -8.14
N ILE A 226 8.71 17.30 -7.87
CA ILE A 226 8.02 16.20 -8.54
C ILE A 226 6.90 16.81 -9.36
N PHE A 227 6.87 16.50 -10.66
CA PHE A 227 5.78 16.85 -11.55
C PHE A 227 4.95 15.59 -11.83
N ALA A 228 3.65 15.69 -11.61
CA ALA A 228 2.72 14.61 -11.88
C ALA A 228 1.63 15.05 -12.85
N THR A 229 1.36 14.23 -13.84
CA THR A 229 0.29 14.42 -14.83
C THR A 229 -0.82 13.41 -14.62
N SER A 230 -1.99 13.66 -15.24
CA SER A 230 -3.13 12.73 -15.20
C SER A 230 -2.87 11.41 -15.93
N GLY A 231 -1.89 11.36 -16.83
CA GLY A 231 -1.51 10.17 -17.57
C GLY A 231 -0.33 10.40 -18.51
N ILE A 232 0.20 9.33 -19.08
CA ILE A 232 1.35 9.36 -19.99
C ILE A 232 1.13 10.28 -21.22
N PRO A 233 -0.05 10.36 -21.84
CA PRO A 233 -0.26 11.26 -22.97
C PRO A 233 -0.11 12.75 -22.64
N MET A 234 -0.12 13.10 -21.35
CA MET A 234 0.00 14.49 -20.85
C MET A 234 1.43 14.85 -20.42
N LEU A 235 2.38 13.95 -20.58
CA LEU A 235 3.81 14.17 -20.35
C LEU A 235 4.47 14.76 -21.59
#